data_31a89292d79eeff5c402eeeadd89c238
#
_entry.id   31a89292d79eeff5c402eeeadd89c238
#
_cell.length_a   1.000
_cell.length_b   1.000
_cell.length_c   1.000
_cell.angle_alpha   90.00
_cell.angle_beta   90.00
_cell.angle_gamma   90.00
#
_symmetry.space_group_name_H-M   'P 1'
#
loop_
_entity.id
_entity.type
_entity.pdbx_description
1 polymer ?
#
loop_
_entity_poly.entity_id
_entity_poly.type
_entity_poly.pdbx_seq_one_letter_code
_entity_poly.pdbx_strand_id
1 'polypeptide(L)'
;MKALHVITGLGVGGAEQQLRLLLRHLPVDCDVVTLTNPGSVAAGLAADGVRVHHLGMAGNRDLAALPRLVRLIRRGGYQLVHTHLYRACLYGRIAARLAGVRAVVATEHSLGDSQMEGRPLNAGVRALYLAGERLGRTTVAVSPTVAERLRRWGVPGPRIEVVPNGIDVARFRYDPARRAETRRRLGLPEDAYVVGAVGRLAPGKRFGTLIRALVHLPAGHRLLLVGAGPEEDVLRRTARAAGVADRVLFTGERPYVPDGSPGPDLPSLTSAMDVLASPSAEEAFGLAVVEGLAAGLPVLYASCPALQDLPPSAAPTARQVTGGPDAYARALMDVHRQGPGPRTVPEAARHYCITRSAARLMDVYAAAVSRPLSAPSQEARTS
;
A
#
# COMPACT_ATOMS: atom_id res chain seq x y z
N MET A 1 -2.64 6.14 -25.84
CA MET A 1 -1.71 5.08 -25.34
C MET A 1 -2.54 4.01 -24.66
N LYS A 2 -2.23 2.74 -24.92
CA LYS A 2 -2.87 1.61 -24.24
C LYS A 2 -1.85 0.88 -23.38
N ALA A 3 -2.14 0.70 -22.08
CA ALA A 3 -1.26 0.07 -21.12
C ALA A 3 -1.85 -1.21 -20.54
N LEU A 4 -1.00 -2.20 -20.24
CA LEU A 4 -1.38 -3.39 -19.47
C LEU A 4 -0.71 -3.35 -18.11
N HIS A 5 -1.49 -3.39 -17.05
CA HIS A 5 -0.99 -3.59 -15.69
C HIS A 5 -0.98 -5.07 -15.34
N VAL A 6 0.18 -5.58 -14.94
CA VAL A 6 0.36 -6.98 -14.51
C VAL A 6 0.58 -7.00 -13.01
N ILE A 7 -0.28 -7.68 -12.27
CA ILE A 7 -0.19 -7.78 -10.81
C ILE A 7 -0.26 -9.23 -10.36
N THR A 8 0.41 -9.57 -9.24
CA THR A 8 0.44 -10.95 -8.73
C THR A 8 -0.96 -11.45 -8.35
N GLY A 9 -1.72 -10.65 -7.63
CA GLY A 9 -3.10 -10.91 -7.20
C GLY A 9 -3.81 -9.60 -6.93
N LEU A 10 -5.13 -9.63 -6.77
CA LEU A 10 -5.98 -8.47 -6.49
C LEU A 10 -6.78 -8.66 -5.18
N GLY A 11 -6.11 -9.19 -4.15
CA GLY A 11 -6.62 -9.18 -2.78
C GLY A 11 -6.72 -7.78 -2.20
N VAL A 12 -7.16 -7.66 -0.95
CA VAL A 12 -7.22 -6.35 -0.28
C VAL A 12 -5.88 -6.05 0.37
N GLY A 13 -4.98 -5.42 -0.37
CA GLY A 13 -3.69 -4.94 0.09
C GLY A 13 -3.44 -3.51 -0.35
N GLY A 14 -2.42 -2.86 0.23
CA GLY A 14 -2.08 -1.49 -0.11
C GLY A 14 -1.70 -1.31 -1.59
N ALA A 15 -0.98 -2.26 -2.19
CA ALA A 15 -0.58 -2.20 -3.59
C ALA A 15 -1.78 -2.33 -4.55
N GLU A 16 -2.70 -3.22 -4.25
CA GLU A 16 -3.90 -3.48 -5.05
C GLU A 16 -4.86 -2.30 -5.00
N GLN A 17 -5.06 -1.72 -3.83
CA GLN A 17 -5.87 -0.52 -3.65
C GLN A 17 -5.23 0.70 -4.33
N GLN A 18 -3.89 0.83 -4.25
CA GLN A 18 -3.16 1.88 -4.96
C GLN A 18 -3.29 1.73 -6.47
N LEU A 19 -3.20 0.51 -7.01
CA LEU A 19 -3.43 0.26 -8.43
C LEU A 19 -4.82 0.72 -8.84
N ARG A 20 -5.88 0.30 -8.12
CA ARG A 20 -7.24 0.71 -8.43
C ARG A 20 -7.41 2.24 -8.37
N LEU A 21 -6.87 2.86 -7.33
CA LEU A 21 -6.95 4.31 -7.17
C LEU A 21 -6.21 5.06 -8.28
N LEU A 22 -5.01 4.62 -8.66
CA LEU A 22 -4.25 5.18 -9.77
C LEU A 22 -5.01 5.08 -11.08
N LEU A 23 -5.57 3.91 -11.42
CA LEU A 23 -6.28 3.69 -12.69
C LEU A 23 -7.49 4.61 -12.87
N ARG A 24 -8.12 5.04 -11.78
CA ARG A 24 -9.21 6.03 -11.82
C ARG A 24 -8.75 7.45 -12.16
N HIS A 25 -7.44 7.72 -12.07
CA HIS A 25 -6.86 9.05 -12.27
C HIS A 25 -5.87 9.12 -13.44
N LEU A 26 -5.56 7.97 -14.06
CA LEU A 26 -4.69 7.92 -15.23
C LEU A 26 -5.49 8.19 -16.51
N PRO A 27 -5.11 9.17 -17.33
CA PRO A 27 -5.75 9.45 -18.63
C PRO A 27 -5.25 8.49 -19.71
N VAL A 28 -5.28 7.18 -19.43
CA VAL A 28 -4.74 6.12 -20.30
C VAL A 28 -5.73 4.97 -20.31
N ASP A 29 -5.96 4.38 -21.51
CA ASP A 29 -6.71 3.14 -21.64
C ASP A 29 -5.89 1.99 -21.01
N CYS A 30 -6.38 1.44 -19.91
CA CYS A 30 -5.69 0.45 -19.09
C CYS A 30 -6.50 -0.84 -18.98
N ASP A 31 -5.85 -1.96 -19.28
CA ASP A 31 -6.32 -3.29 -18.87
C ASP A 31 -5.46 -3.79 -17.68
N VAL A 32 -6.01 -4.68 -16.89
CA VAL A 32 -5.30 -5.34 -15.78
C VAL A 32 -5.27 -6.85 -16.00
N VAL A 33 -4.14 -7.49 -15.74
CA VAL A 33 -4.06 -8.96 -15.65
C VAL A 33 -3.54 -9.36 -14.28
N THR A 34 -4.32 -10.19 -13.57
CA THR A 34 -3.87 -10.84 -12.34
C THR A 34 -3.31 -12.23 -12.67
N LEU A 35 -2.14 -12.52 -12.09
CA LEU A 35 -1.47 -13.81 -12.33
C LEU A 35 -2.15 -14.95 -11.57
N THR A 36 -2.54 -14.71 -10.31
CA THR A 36 -3.08 -15.74 -9.41
C THR A 36 -4.53 -15.45 -9.04
N ASN A 37 -4.78 -14.82 -7.90
CA ASN A 37 -6.11 -14.58 -7.36
C ASN A 37 -6.69 -13.24 -7.88
N PRO A 38 -7.86 -13.22 -8.53
CA PRO A 38 -8.53 -11.98 -8.89
C PRO A 38 -9.00 -11.17 -7.66
N GLY A 39 -9.32 -11.83 -6.53
CA GLY A 39 -9.71 -11.17 -5.29
C GLY A 39 -10.90 -10.22 -5.41
N SER A 40 -11.17 -9.46 -4.34
CA SER A 40 -12.30 -8.51 -4.29
C SER A 40 -12.02 -7.20 -5.07
N VAL A 41 -10.75 -6.81 -5.21
CA VAL A 41 -10.38 -5.58 -5.93
C VAL A 41 -10.68 -5.69 -7.44
N ALA A 42 -10.68 -6.92 -8.00
CA ALA A 42 -11.02 -7.13 -9.41
C ALA A 42 -12.45 -6.72 -9.74
N ALA A 43 -13.41 -7.02 -8.87
CA ALA A 43 -14.81 -6.58 -9.04
C ALA A 43 -14.93 -5.06 -9.03
N GLY A 44 -14.18 -4.41 -8.13
CA GLY A 44 -14.12 -2.96 -8.07
C GLY A 44 -13.50 -2.31 -9.31
N LEU A 45 -12.43 -2.89 -9.87
CA LEU A 45 -11.83 -2.45 -11.13
C LEU A 45 -12.81 -2.60 -12.30
N ALA A 46 -13.53 -3.73 -12.36
CA ALA A 46 -14.55 -3.95 -13.39
C ALA A 46 -15.69 -2.93 -13.30
N ALA A 47 -16.15 -2.60 -12.08
CA ALA A 47 -17.14 -1.57 -11.85
C ALA A 47 -16.65 -0.16 -12.24
N ASP A 48 -15.34 0.08 -12.13
CA ASP A 48 -14.68 1.31 -12.59
C ASP A 48 -14.44 1.32 -14.13
N GLY A 49 -14.91 0.30 -14.88
CA GLY A 49 -14.78 0.18 -16.33
C GLY A 49 -13.46 -0.40 -16.83
N VAL A 50 -12.60 -0.88 -15.93
CA VAL A 50 -11.31 -1.47 -16.26
C VAL A 50 -11.49 -2.96 -16.59
N ARG A 51 -10.98 -3.40 -17.75
CA ARG A 51 -10.99 -4.82 -18.12
C ARG A 51 -9.97 -5.59 -17.29
N VAL A 52 -10.43 -6.60 -16.56
CA VAL A 52 -9.58 -7.47 -15.74
C VAL A 52 -9.48 -8.85 -16.35
N HIS A 53 -8.26 -9.28 -16.64
CA HIS A 53 -7.93 -10.63 -17.11
C HIS A 53 -7.41 -11.46 -15.93
N HIS A 54 -7.76 -12.74 -15.89
CA HIS A 54 -7.23 -13.70 -14.93
C HIS A 54 -6.38 -14.74 -15.65
N LEU A 55 -5.10 -14.84 -15.31
CA LEU A 55 -4.18 -15.79 -15.97
C LEU A 55 -4.31 -17.21 -15.39
N GLY A 56 -4.76 -17.36 -14.14
CA GLY A 56 -4.93 -18.66 -13.47
C GLY A 56 -3.60 -19.38 -13.24
N MET A 57 -2.60 -18.66 -12.77
CA MET A 57 -1.28 -19.21 -12.47
C MET A 57 -1.32 -20.09 -11.21
N ALA A 58 -0.95 -21.38 -11.35
CA ALA A 58 -1.03 -22.36 -10.27
C ALA A 58 0.01 -22.13 -9.15
N GLY A 59 1.15 -21.49 -9.45
CA GLY A 59 2.20 -21.24 -8.47
C GLY A 59 3.44 -20.56 -9.06
N ASN A 60 4.49 -20.42 -8.25
CA ASN A 60 5.73 -19.72 -8.68
C ASN A 60 6.48 -20.42 -9.81
N ARG A 61 6.24 -21.72 -10.03
CA ARG A 61 6.92 -22.54 -11.04
C ARG A 61 6.01 -22.85 -12.24
N ASP A 62 4.86 -22.19 -12.37
CA ASP A 62 3.98 -22.36 -13.54
C ASP A 62 4.56 -21.65 -14.76
N LEU A 63 5.54 -22.30 -15.41
CA LEU A 63 6.15 -21.78 -16.63
C LEU A 63 5.17 -21.69 -17.79
N ALA A 64 4.08 -22.47 -17.79
CA ALA A 64 3.03 -22.41 -18.81
C ALA A 64 2.23 -21.09 -18.75
N ALA A 65 2.31 -20.36 -17.65
CA ALA A 65 1.74 -19.01 -17.54
C ALA A 65 2.43 -18.01 -18.49
N LEU A 66 3.74 -18.18 -18.76
CA LEU A 66 4.51 -17.25 -19.57
C LEU A 66 3.99 -17.16 -21.02
N PRO A 67 3.83 -18.24 -21.80
CA PRO A 67 3.28 -18.15 -23.16
C PRO A 67 1.83 -17.65 -23.20
N ARG A 68 1.03 -17.93 -22.16
CA ARG A 68 -0.33 -17.36 -22.04
C ARG A 68 -0.29 -15.84 -21.89
N LEU A 69 0.60 -15.33 -21.03
CA LEU A 69 0.78 -13.90 -20.82
C LEU A 69 1.34 -13.20 -22.08
N VAL A 70 2.33 -13.80 -22.74
CA VAL A 70 2.86 -13.30 -24.03
C VAL A 70 1.75 -13.17 -25.09
N ARG A 71 0.90 -14.18 -25.20
CA ARG A 71 -0.22 -14.18 -26.15
C ARG A 71 -1.24 -13.09 -25.82
N LEU A 72 -1.55 -12.90 -24.54
CA LEU A 72 -2.43 -11.83 -24.05
C LEU A 72 -1.86 -10.46 -24.43
N ILE A 73 -0.58 -10.21 -24.14
CA ILE A 73 0.09 -8.94 -24.45
C ILE A 73 0.06 -8.65 -25.96
N ARG A 74 0.41 -9.64 -26.80
CA ARG A 74 0.40 -9.49 -28.26
C ARG A 74 -0.99 -9.18 -28.82
N ARG A 75 -2.01 -9.91 -28.35
CA ARG A 75 -3.41 -9.73 -28.82
C ARG A 75 -4.00 -8.40 -28.38
N GLY A 76 -3.59 -7.88 -27.21
CA GLY A 76 -4.11 -6.65 -26.66
C GLY A 76 -3.56 -5.37 -27.31
N GLY A 77 -2.44 -5.45 -28.06
CA GLY A 77 -1.84 -4.29 -28.74
C GLY A 77 -1.31 -3.23 -27.77
N TYR A 78 -0.83 -3.63 -26.59
CA TYR A 78 -0.34 -2.71 -25.57
C TYR A 78 0.98 -2.06 -25.96
N GLN A 79 1.06 -0.75 -25.79
CA GLN A 79 2.27 0.05 -26.03
C GLN A 79 3.18 0.08 -24.80
N LEU A 80 2.60 -0.15 -23.61
CA LEU A 80 3.30 -0.16 -22.33
C LEU A 80 2.81 -1.32 -21.47
N VAL A 81 3.74 -1.96 -20.75
CA VAL A 81 3.44 -2.94 -19.71
C VAL A 81 3.97 -2.42 -18.37
N HIS A 82 3.08 -2.31 -17.38
CA HIS A 82 3.42 -1.91 -16.02
C HIS A 82 3.21 -3.07 -15.05
N THR A 83 4.24 -3.46 -14.35
CA THR A 83 4.22 -4.63 -13.47
C THR A 83 4.24 -4.23 -12.00
N HIS A 84 3.49 -4.94 -11.15
CA HIS A 84 3.34 -4.66 -9.73
C HIS A 84 3.56 -5.94 -8.91
N LEU A 85 4.34 -5.86 -7.86
CA LEU A 85 4.72 -6.96 -7.01
C LEU A 85 5.72 -7.93 -7.65
N TYR A 86 6.54 -8.59 -6.83
CA TYR A 86 7.72 -9.36 -7.24
C TYR A 86 7.45 -10.38 -8.36
N ARG A 87 6.42 -11.23 -8.20
CA ARG A 87 6.12 -12.27 -9.20
C ARG A 87 5.71 -11.67 -10.53
N ALA A 88 4.84 -10.67 -10.50
CA ALA A 88 4.40 -9.99 -11.72
C ALA A 88 5.53 -9.19 -12.37
N CYS A 89 6.43 -8.61 -11.58
CA CYS A 89 7.64 -7.96 -12.09
C CYS A 89 8.53 -8.94 -12.85
N LEU A 90 8.68 -10.17 -12.37
CA LEU A 90 9.49 -11.18 -13.05
C LEU A 90 8.81 -11.68 -14.34
N TYR A 91 7.61 -12.24 -14.23
CA TYR A 91 6.89 -12.82 -15.38
C TYR A 91 6.47 -11.77 -16.39
N GLY A 92 5.99 -10.61 -15.93
CA GLY A 92 5.50 -9.52 -16.79
C GLY A 92 6.61 -8.88 -17.62
N ARG A 93 7.79 -8.64 -17.02
CA ARG A 93 8.95 -8.10 -17.76
C ARG A 93 9.40 -9.07 -18.87
N ILE A 94 9.53 -10.37 -18.54
CA ILE A 94 9.90 -11.41 -19.54
C ILE A 94 8.83 -11.48 -20.65
N ALA A 95 7.55 -11.57 -20.28
CA ALA A 95 6.46 -11.68 -21.23
C ALA A 95 6.35 -10.45 -22.15
N ALA A 96 6.52 -9.25 -21.60
CA ALA A 96 6.50 -8.01 -22.37
C ALA A 96 7.60 -7.99 -23.44
N ARG A 97 8.83 -8.36 -23.04
CA ARG A 97 9.97 -8.43 -23.98
C ARG A 97 9.75 -9.46 -25.07
N LEU A 98 9.26 -10.66 -24.73
CA LEU A 98 8.93 -11.70 -25.70
C LEU A 98 7.75 -11.31 -26.60
N ALA A 99 6.85 -10.48 -26.11
CA ALA A 99 5.73 -9.95 -26.91
C ALA A 99 6.14 -8.76 -27.81
N GLY A 100 7.37 -8.22 -27.68
CA GLY A 100 7.87 -7.10 -28.46
C GLY A 100 7.61 -5.73 -27.83
N VAL A 101 6.98 -5.67 -26.64
CA VAL A 101 6.76 -4.41 -25.91
C VAL A 101 8.06 -3.97 -25.23
N ARG A 102 8.54 -2.78 -25.60
CA ARG A 102 9.80 -2.22 -25.09
C ARG A 102 9.62 -1.29 -23.89
N ALA A 103 8.47 -0.61 -23.79
CA ALA A 103 8.13 0.24 -22.69
C ALA A 103 7.62 -0.63 -21.51
N VAL A 104 8.53 -1.02 -20.63
CA VAL A 104 8.22 -1.85 -19.46
C VAL A 104 8.60 -1.09 -18.20
N VAL A 105 7.60 -0.75 -17.39
CA VAL A 105 7.73 -0.10 -16.09
C VAL A 105 7.41 -1.11 -14.99
N ALA A 106 8.03 -1.00 -13.85
CA ALA A 106 7.71 -1.82 -12.69
C ALA A 106 7.62 -0.95 -11.43
N THR A 107 6.58 -1.14 -10.61
CA THR A 107 6.48 -0.46 -9.31
C THR A 107 6.81 -1.43 -8.17
N GLU A 108 7.73 -0.99 -7.32
CA GLU A 108 8.12 -1.69 -6.11
C GLU A 108 7.35 -1.15 -4.91
N HIS A 109 6.42 -1.98 -4.39
CA HIS A 109 5.49 -1.61 -3.32
C HIS A 109 5.93 -2.04 -1.92
N SER A 110 6.81 -3.02 -1.79
CA SER A 110 7.02 -3.74 -0.53
C SER A 110 8.43 -4.26 -0.29
N LEU A 111 9.43 -3.60 -0.89
CA LEU A 111 10.83 -3.90 -0.61
C LEU A 111 11.21 -3.36 0.77
N GLY A 112 11.33 -4.27 1.74
CA GLY A 112 11.87 -4.01 3.06
C GLY A 112 13.38 -4.20 3.14
N ASP A 113 13.95 -4.04 4.34
CA ASP A 113 15.37 -4.30 4.59
C ASP A 113 15.64 -5.80 4.73
N SER A 114 14.70 -6.57 5.27
CA SER A 114 14.86 -8.00 5.52
C SER A 114 13.91 -8.90 4.72
N GLN A 115 12.87 -8.34 4.13
CA GLN A 115 11.83 -9.09 3.43
C GLN A 115 11.22 -8.32 2.26
N MET A 116 10.70 -9.06 1.29
CA MET A 116 9.87 -8.56 0.20
C MET A 116 8.57 -9.36 0.15
N GLU A 117 7.44 -8.67 0.24
CA GLU A 117 6.11 -9.32 0.26
C GLU A 117 5.98 -10.42 1.33
N GLY A 118 6.60 -10.23 2.51
CA GLY A 118 6.63 -11.19 3.60
C GLY A 118 7.57 -12.39 3.39
N ARG A 119 8.42 -12.37 2.35
CA ARG A 119 9.43 -13.40 2.08
C ARG A 119 10.80 -12.90 2.48
N PRO A 120 11.62 -13.74 3.15
CA PRO A 120 13.00 -13.38 3.46
C PRO A 120 13.79 -13.05 2.21
N LEU A 121 14.59 -12.00 2.28
CA LEU A 121 15.54 -11.63 1.24
C LEU A 121 16.76 -12.54 1.31
N ASN A 122 17.13 -13.09 0.16
CA ASN A 122 18.36 -13.87 0.00
C ASN A 122 19.04 -13.53 -1.32
N ALA A 123 20.29 -13.98 -1.48
CA ALA A 123 21.09 -13.70 -2.67
C ALA A 123 20.43 -14.17 -3.97
N GLY A 124 19.73 -15.32 -3.96
CA GLY A 124 19.03 -15.85 -5.12
C GLY A 124 17.83 -14.97 -5.55
N VAL A 125 17.02 -14.52 -4.59
CA VAL A 125 15.92 -13.59 -4.83
C VAL A 125 16.45 -12.27 -5.41
N ARG A 126 17.54 -11.74 -4.83
CA ARG A 126 18.19 -10.52 -5.32
C ARG A 126 18.73 -10.69 -6.74
N ALA A 127 19.47 -11.78 -7.02
CA ALA A 127 20.01 -12.05 -8.34
C ALA A 127 18.93 -12.16 -9.41
N LEU A 128 17.84 -12.88 -9.11
CA LEU A 128 16.71 -13.04 -10.02
C LEU A 128 15.98 -11.71 -10.24
N TYR A 129 15.83 -10.90 -9.19
CA TYR A 129 15.25 -9.56 -9.31
C TYR A 129 16.07 -8.67 -10.24
N LEU A 130 17.40 -8.61 -10.04
CA LEU A 130 18.31 -7.80 -10.86
C LEU A 130 18.38 -8.27 -12.32
N ALA A 131 18.36 -9.58 -12.55
CA ALA A 131 18.29 -10.14 -13.89
C ALA A 131 16.98 -9.74 -14.60
N GLY A 132 15.83 -9.81 -13.88
CA GLY A 132 14.53 -9.37 -14.40
C GLY A 132 14.47 -7.86 -14.59
N GLU A 133 15.10 -7.08 -13.71
CA GLU A 133 15.11 -5.62 -13.77
C GLU A 133 15.72 -5.12 -15.09
N ARG A 134 16.78 -5.74 -15.58
CA ARG A 134 17.44 -5.42 -16.85
C ARG A 134 16.49 -5.49 -18.05
N LEU A 135 15.42 -6.25 -17.97
CA LEU A 135 14.38 -6.34 -19.00
C LEU A 135 13.39 -5.17 -18.96
N GLY A 136 13.33 -4.41 -17.85
CA GLY A 136 12.53 -3.20 -17.73
C GLY A 136 13.23 -1.96 -18.28
N ARG A 137 12.52 -0.85 -18.34
CA ARG A 137 13.08 0.48 -18.61
C ARG A 137 13.27 1.30 -17.34
N THR A 138 12.27 1.26 -16.47
CA THR A 138 12.21 2.07 -15.26
C THR A 138 11.62 1.24 -14.13
N THR A 139 12.22 1.35 -12.96
CA THR A 139 11.69 0.83 -11.71
C THR A 139 11.20 2.00 -10.88
N VAL A 140 9.91 2.03 -10.59
CA VAL A 140 9.25 3.04 -9.76
C VAL A 140 9.36 2.60 -8.30
N ALA A 141 9.92 3.47 -7.46
CA ALA A 141 9.93 3.35 -6.01
C ALA A 141 8.80 4.18 -5.41
N VAL A 142 8.03 3.62 -4.50
CA VAL A 142 6.90 4.31 -3.85
C VAL A 142 7.32 5.30 -2.76
N SER A 143 8.61 5.36 -2.46
CA SER A 143 9.21 6.35 -1.55
C SER A 143 10.72 6.47 -1.82
N PRO A 144 11.37 7.57 -1.39
CA PRO A 144 12.84 7.69 -1.38
C PRO A 144 13.51 6.57 -0.60
N THR A 145 12.93 6.11 0.49
CA THR A 145 13.41 4.95 1.27
C THR A 145 13.45 3.68 0.41
N VAL A 146 12.41 3.40 -0.37
CA VAL A 146 12.40 2.26 -1.30
C VAL A 146 13.41 2.46 -2.43
N ALA A 147 13.55 3.68 -2.94
CA ALA A 147 14.57 3.98 -3.96
C ALA A 147 15.98 3.70 -3.45
N GLU A 148 16.28 4.06 -2.21
CA GLU A 148 17.57 3.79 -1.59
C GLU A 148 17.80 2.28 -1.38
N ARG A 149 16.78 1.54 -0.97
CA ARG A 149 16.84 0.07 -0.87
C ARG A 149 17.11 -0.57 -2.23
N LEU A 150 16.50 -0.09 -3.30
CA LEU A 150 16.74 -0.55 -4.68
C LEU A 150 18.20 -0.28 -5.12
N ARG A 151 18.75 0.91 -4.80
CA ARG A 151 20.17 1.22 -5.08
C ARG A 151 21.11 0.28 -4.33
N ARG A 152 20.86 0.06 -3.03
CA ARG A 152 21.64 -0.91 -2.22
C ARG A 152 21.53 -2.34 -2.77
N TRP A 153 20.44 -2.68 -3.43
CA TRP A 153 20.28 -3.95 -4.14
C TRP A 153 21.06 -4.03 -5.43
N GLY A 154 21.48 -2.91 -6.00
CA GLY A 154 22.26 -2.83 -7.23
C GLY A 154 21.44 -2.43 -8.46
N VAL A 155 20.24 -1.89 -8.28
CA VAL A 155 19.50 -1.25 -9.37
C VAL A 155 20.17 0.08 -9.70
N PRO A 156 20.54 0.34 -10.98
CA PRO A 156 21.19 1.59 -11.35
C PRO A 156 20.31 2.81 -11.08
N GLY A 157 20.90 3.85 -10.45
CA GLY A 157 20.16 5.07 -10.09
C GLY A 157 19.35 5.69 -11.22
N PRO A 158 19.89 5.84 -12.45
CA PRO A 158 19.14 6.40 -13.60
C PRO A 158 17.92 5.58 -14.07
N ARG A 159 17.73 4.39 -13.51
CA ARG A 159 16.58 3.53 -13.79
C ARG A 159 15.54 3.54 -12.68
N ILE A 160 15.80 4.26 -11.61
CA ILE A 160 14.89 4.39 -10.46
C ILE A 160 14.22 5.75 -10.52
N GLU A 161 12.89 5.74 -10.56
CA GLU A 161 12.06 6.95 -10.45
C GLU A 161 11.23 6.87 -9.17
N VAL A 162 11.12 7.97 -8.43
CA VAL A 162 10.29 8.02 -7.22
C VAL A 162 8.92 8.58 -7.58
N VAL A 163 7.92 7.70 -7.55
CA VAL A 163 6.50 8.08 -7.65
C VAL A 163 5.82 7.64 -6.37
N PRO A 164 5.62 8.55 -5.41
CA PRO A 164 4.99 8.21 -4.14
C PRO A 164 3.58 7.64 -4.34
N ASN A 165 3.18 6.74 -3.45
CA ASN A 165 1.78 6.35 -3.36
C ASN A 165 0.92 7.59 -3.10
N GLY A 166 -0.29 7.58 -3.64
CA GLY A 166 -1.24 8.67 -3.48
C GLY A 166 -2.48 8.25 -2.70
N ILE A 167 -3.13 9.21 -2.09
CA ILE A 167 -4.42 9.03 -1.41
C ILE A 167 -5.49 9.97 -2.00
N ASP A 168 -6.74 9.55 -1.94
CA ASP A 168 -7.88 10.43 -2.22
C ASP A 168 -8.22 11.21 -0.94
N VAL A 169 -7.57 12.37 -0.78
CA VAL A 169 -7.71 13.22 0.41
C VAL A 169 -9.16 13.61 0.68
N ALA A 170 -9.94 13.87 -0.37
CA ALA A 170 -11.33 14.30 -0.24
C ALA A 170 -12.21 13.21 0.40
N ARG A 171 -11.96 11.95 0.05
CA ARG A 171 -12.70 10.80 0.61
C ARG A 171 -12.44 10.58 2.08
N PHE A 172 -11.20 10.79 2.53
CA PHE A 172 -10.81 10.61 3.93
C PHE A 172 -11.17 11.81 4.81
N ARG A 173 -11.60 12.92 4.22
CA ARG A 173 -12.00 14.10 5.00
C ARG A 173 -13.01 13.70 6.08
N TYR A 174 -12.75 14.17 7.29
CA TYR A 174 -13.63 13.92 8.44
C TYR A 174 -15.07 14.36 8.19
N ASP A 175 -16.00 13.51 8.56
CA ASP A 175 -17.44 13.74 8.43
C ASP A 175 -18.12 13.32 9.75
N PRO A 176 -18.70 14.27 10.52
CA PRO A 176 -19.34 13.97 11.79
C PRO A 176 -20.57 13.06 11.64
N ALA A 177 -21.31 13.15 10.54
CA ALA A 177 -22.46 12.28 10.30
C ALA A 177 -22.02 10.83 10.05
N ARG A 178 -20.97 10.64 9.23
CA ARG A 178 -20.33 9.31 9.05
C ARG A 178 -19.79 8.76 10.36
N ARG A 179 -19.16 9.61 11.20
CA ARG A 179 -18.66 9.20 12.52
C ARG A 179 -19.79 8.64 13.37
N ALA A 180 -20.86 9.40 13.55
CA ALA A 180 -21.99 8.98 14.37
C ALA A 180 -22.63 7.67 13.87
N GLU A 181 -22.91 7.58 12.59
CA GLU A 181 -23.48 6.39 11.97
C GLU A 181 -22.56 5.17 12.07
N THR A 182 -21.27 5.34 11.83
CA THR A 182 -20.30 4.25 11.91
C THR A 182 -20.16 3.74 13.33
N ARG A 183 -20.05 4.65 14.32
CA ARG A 183 -20.01 4.26 15.74
C ARG A 183 -21.25 3.49 16.16
N ARG A 184 -22.43 3.96 15.78
CA ARG A 184 -23.71 3.29 16.05
C ARG A 184 -23.73 1.88 15.45
N ARG A 185 -23.31 1.70 14.18
CA ARG A 185 -23.24 0.40 13.50
C ARG A 185 -22.24 -0.57 14.14
N LEU A 186 -21.17 -0.06 14.71
CA LEU A 186 -20.14 -0.86 15.39
C LEU A 186 -20.48 -1.10 16.85
N GLY A 187 -21.58 -0.56 17.39
CA GLY A 187 -21.93 -0.67 18.81
C GLY A 187 -20.93 0.04 19.73
N LEU A 188 -20.22 1.06 19.22
CA LEU A 188 -19.29 1.85 20.03
C LEU A 188 -20.05 2.86 20.88
N PRO A 189 -19.77 2.94 22.20
CA PRO A 189 -20.31 4.01 23.04
C PRO A 189 -19.94 5.39 22.49
N GLU A 190 -20.84 6.37 22.66
CA GLU A 190 -20.61 7.74 22.15
C GLU A 190 -19.39 8.38 22.78
N ASP A 191 -19.17 8.15 24.08
CA ASP A 191 -18.05 8.64 24.89
C ASP A 191 -16.78 7.80 24.75
N ALA A 192 -16.80 6.68 24.03
CA ALA A 192 -15.62 5.85 23.85
C ALA A 192 -14.50 6.59 23.11
N TYR A 193 -13.29 6.49 23.63
CA TYR A 193 -12.08 6.93 22.93
C TYR A 193 -11.57 5.80 22.02
N VAL A 194 -11.65 6.00 20.70
CA VAL A 194 -11.39 4.97 19.70
C VAL A 194 -10.00 5.11 19.12
N VAL A 195 -9.13 4.17 19.48
CA VAL A 195 -7.81 3.99 18.86
C VAL A 195 -7.99 3.14 17.60
N GLY A 196 -7.71 3.68 16.44
CA GLY A 196 -7.77 2.96 15.17
C GLY A 196 -6.42 2.43 14.74
N ALA A 197 -6.42 1.24 14.12
CA ALA A 197 -5.27 0.69 13.43
C ALA A 197 -5.70 0.00 12.14
N VAL A 198 -5.02 0.31 11.05
CA VAL A 198 -5.42 -0.09 9.70
C VAL A 198 -4.29 -0.85 9.03
N GLY A 199 -4.59 -2.01 8.45
CA GLY A 199 -3.65 -2.77 7.65
C GLY A 199 -3.85 -4.27 7.72
N ARG A 200 -3.08 -5.02 6.91
CA ARG A 200 -3.10 -6.47 6.94
C ARG A 200 -2.70 -6.99 8.33
N LEU A 201 -3.46 -7.91 8.88
CA LEU A 201 -3.14 -8.53 10.18
C LEU A 201 -1.98 -9.54 10.00
N ALA A 202 -0.76 -9.02 9.96
CA ALA A 202 0.48 -9.77 9.73
C ALA A 202 1.56 -9.38 10.76
N PRO A 203 2.56 -10.24 11.02
CA PRO A 203 3.58 -10.03 12.07
C PRO A 203 4.28 -8.67 11.99
N GLY A 204 4.62 -8.20 10.79
CA GLY A 204 5.29 -6.91 10.57
C GLY A 204 4.48 -5.69 11.02
N LYS A 205 3.15 -5.80 11.09
CA LYS A 205 2.25 -4.73 11.53
C LYS A 205 2.19 -4.57 13.06
N ARG A 206 2.61 -5.58 13.82
CA ARG A 206 2.76 -5.56 15.29
C ARG A 206 1.51 -5.09 16.05
N PHE A 207 0.30 -5.35 15.57
CA PHE A 207 -0.95 -4.91 16.22
C PHE A 207 -1.13 -5.47 17.64
N GLY A 208 -0.49 -6.59 17.97
CA GLY A 208 -0.42 -7.09 19.34
C GLY A 208 0.18 -6.09 20.35
N THR A 209 1.02 -5.15 19.89
CA THR A 209 1.54 -4.05 20.72
C THR A 209 0.40 -3.14 21.21
N LEU A 210 -0.56 -2.80 20.35
CA LEU A 210 -1.70 -1.96 20.72
C LEU A 210 -2.68 -2.68 21.65
N ILE A 211 -2.90 -3.99 21.44
CA ILE A 211 -3.73 -4.82 22.33
C ILE A 211 -3.13 -4.83 23.74
N ARG A 212 -1.82 -5.01 23.88
CA ARG A 212 -1.14 -4.97 25.18
C ARG A 212 -1.14 -3.56 25.75
N ALA A 213 -0.97 -2.51 24.95
CA ALA A 213 -1.07 -1.12 25.40
C ALA A 213 -2.45 -0.81 26.00
N LEU A 214 -3.52 -1.40 25.45
CA LEU A 214 -4.90 -1.18 25.89
C LEU A 214 -5.13 -1.57 27.36
N VAL A 215 -4.34 -2.51 27.90
CA VAL A 215 -4.39 -2.90 29.33
C VAL A 215 -4.11 -1.70 30.25
N HIS A 216 -3.22 -0.80 29.83
CA HIS A 216 -2.80 0.36 30.62
C HIS A 216 -3.66 1.61 30.35
N LEU A 217 -4.69 1.50 29.52
CA LEU A 217 -5.58 2.61 29.16
C LEU A 217 -6.92 2.51 29.94
N PRO A 218 -7.57 3.65 30.26
CA PRO A 218 -8.88 3.66 30.88
C PRO A 218 -9.91 2.80 30.20
N ALA A 219 -10.91 2.33 30.97
CA ALA A 219 -11.93 1.40 30.50
C ALA A 219 -12.76 1.93 29.31
N GLY A 220 -12.88 3.24 29.12
CA GLY A 220 -13.55 3.86 27.97
C GLY A 220 -12.81 3.78 26.64
N HIS A 221 -11.53 3.32 26.62
CA HIS A 221 -10.78 3.17 25.38
C HIS A 221 -11.18 1.91 24.62
N ARG A 222 -11.32 2.00 23.31
CA ARG A 222 -11.59 0.89 22.39
C ARG A 222 -10.51 0.84 21.34
N LEU A 223 -10.12 -0.36 20.90
CA LEU A 223 -9.21 -0.57 19.79
C LEU A 223 -9.99 -1.10 18.59
N LEU A 224 -9.94 -0.36 17.49
CA LEU A 224 -10.59 -0.70 16.22
C LEU A 224 -9.52 -1.17 15.23
N LEU A 225 -9.44 -2.50 15.01
CA LEU A 225 -8.53 -3.14 14.06
C LEU A 225 -9.25 -3.32 12.71
N VAL A 226 -8.80 -2.58 11.71
CA VAL A 226 -9.35 -2.62 10.35
C VAL A 226 -8.41 -3.38 9.43
N GLY A 227 -8.87 -4.52 8.94
CA GLY A 227 -8.12 -5.41 8.06
C GLY A 227 -8.29 -6.87 8.45
N ALA A 228 -7.78 -7.76 7.61
CA ALA A 228 -7.71 -9.19 7.86
C ALA A 228 -6.29 -9.71 7.62
N GLY A 229 -6.02 -10.93 8.02
CA GLY A 229 -4.73 -11.55 7.80
C GLY A 229 -4.43 -12.74 8.71
N PRO A 230 -3.28 -13.40 8.50
CA PRO A 230 -2.95 -14.65 9.19
C PRO A 230 -2.78 -14.52 10.70
N GLU A 231 -2.61 -13.31 11.23
CA GLU A 231 -2.48 -13.08 12.66
C GLU A 231 -3.80 -12.85 13.40
N GLU A 232 -4.95 -12.83 12.73
CA GLU A 232 -6.22 -12.51 13.37
C GLU A 232 -6.49 -13.37 14.60
N ASP A 233 -6.35 -14.70 14.48
CA ASP A 233 -6.56 -15.61 15.61
C ASP A 233 -5.55 -15.39 16.74
N VAL A 234 -4.30 -15.09 16.40
CA VAL A 234 -3.26 -14.74 17.39
C VAL A 234 -3.64 -13.47 18.14
N LEU A 235 -4.08 -12.44 17.44
CA LEU A 235 -4.49 -11.16 18.02
C LEU A 235 -5.73 -11.33 18.90
N ARG A 236 -6.71 -12.11 18.48
CA ARG A 236 -7.90 -12.45 19.30
C ARG A 236 -7.53 -13.22 20.58
N ARG A 237 -6.61 -14.19 20.49
CA ARG A 237 -6.08 -14.87 21.69
C ARG A 237 -5.31 -13.90 22.60
N THR A 238 -4.49 -13.01 22.01
CA THR A 238 -3.76 -11.98 22.77
C THR A 238 -4.72 -11.07 23.55
N ALA A 239 -5.82 -10.64 22.92
CA ALA A 239 -6.82 -9.78 23.56
C ALA A 239 -7.52 -10.50 24.74
N ARG A 240 -7.86 -11.77 24.56
CA ARG A 240 -8.44 -12.61 25.65
C ARG A 240 -7.46 -12.79 26.80
N ALA A 241 -6.22 -13.17 26.50
CA ALA A 241 -5.19 -13.37 27.52
C ALA A 241 -4.84 -12.10 28.29
N ALA A 242 -4.98 -10.94 27.66
CA ALA A 242 -4.78 -9.62 28.26
C ALA A 242 -6.03 -9.09 28.99
N GLY A 243 -7.16 -9.79 28.97
CA GLY A 243 -8.41 -9.36 29.62
C GLY A 243 -9.08 -8.14 28.99
N VAL A 244 -8.82 -7.88 27.69
CA VAL A 244 -9.34 -6.69 26.97
C VAL A 244 -10.14 -7.07 25.72
N ALA A 245 -10.58 -8.32 25.59
CA ALA A 245 -11.24 -8.81 24.37
C ALA A 245 -12.54 -8.05 24.03
N ASP A 246 -13.29 -7.60 25.02
CA ASP A 246 -14.50 -6.80 24.90
C ASP A 246 -14.24 -5.35 24.42
N ARG A 247 -12.98 -4.93 24.47
CA ARG A 247 -12.52 -3.59 24.08
C ARG A 247 -11.86 -3.57 22.69
N VAL A 248 -11.70 -4.73 22.02
CA VAL A 248 -11.04 -4.84 20.70
C VAL A 248 -12.06 -5.25 19.64
N LEU A 249 -12.28 -4.39 18.66
CA LEU A 249 -13.17 -4.64 17.53
C LEU A 249 -12.33 -5.00 16.29
N PHE A 250 -12.66 -6.13 15.67
CA PHE A 250 -12.11 -6.56 14.39
C PHE A 250 -13.17 -6.36 13.31
N THR A 251 -12.90 -5.55 12.32
CA THR A 251 -13.87 -5.27 11.26
C THR A 251 -13.70 -6.14 10.01
N GLY A 252 -12.60 -6.86 9.91
CA GLY A 252 -12.19 -7.49 8.66
C GLY A 252 -11.69 -6.48 7.62
N GLU A 253 -11.48 -6.97 6.41
CA GLU A 253 -11.09 -6.10 5.27
C GLU A 253 -12.23 -5.15 4.92
N ARG A 254 -11.87 -3.91 4.60
CA ARG A 254 -12.84 -2.86 4.24
C ARG A 254 -12.42 -2.14 2.98
N PRO A 255 -13.37 -1.90 2.05
CA PRO A 255 -13.05 -1.23 0.80
C PRO A 255 -12.72 0.25 1.02
N TYR A 256 -11.88 0.78 0.16
CA TYR A 256 -11.63 2.23 0.05
C TYR A 256 -12.82 2.97 -0.58
N VAL A 257 -13.51 2.31 -1.48
CA VAL A 257 -14.70 2.81 -2.18
C VAL A 257 -15.80 1.81 -1.91
N PRO A 258 -17.03 2.24 -1.59
CA PRO A 258 -18.16 1.34 -1.49
C PRO A 258 -18.26 0.45 -2.73
N ASP A 259 -18.34 -0.86 -2.49
CA ASP A 259 -18.38 -1.89 -3.55
C ASP A 259 -19.61 -2.83 -3.38
N GLY A 260 -20.59 -2.39 -2.57
CA GLY A 260 -21.73 -3.20 -2.20
C GLY A 260 -21.50 -4.15 -1.02
N SER A 261 -20.25 -4.22 -0.51
CA SER A 261 -19.95 -5.01 0.68
C SER A 261 -20.71 -4.50 1.91
N PRO A 262 -21.17 -5.38 2.80
CA PRO A 262 -21.89 -4.96 4.00
C PRO A 262 -20.94 -4.24 4.98
N GLY A 263 -21.43 -3.13 5.55
CA GLY A 263 -20.74 -2.36 6.59
C GLY A 263 -20.02 -1.11 6.07
N PRO A 264 -19.37 -0.36 6.99
CA PRO A 264 -18.74 0.90 6.67
C PRO A 264 -17.44 0.69 5.85
N ASP A 265 -17.18 1.60 4.90
CA ASP A 265 -15.93 1.68 4.15
C ASP A 265 -14.79 2.24 5.03
N LEU A 266 -13.55 2.17 4.54
CA LEU A 266 -12.38 2.62 5.30
C LEU A 266 -12.45 4.12 5.67
N PRO A 267 -12.84 5.06 4.79
CA PRO A 267 -13.05 6.46 5.18
C PRO A 267 -14.05 6.66 6.32
N SER A 268 -15.15 5.90 6.32
CA SER A 268 -16.16 5.94 7.39
C SER A 268 -15.60 5.43 8.72
N LEU A 269 -14.84 4.32 8.68
CA LEU A 269 -14.15 3.79 9.86
C LEU A 269 -13.12 4.78 10.40
N THR A 270 -12.37 5.44 9.52
CA THR A 270 -11.37 6.45 9.90
C THR A 270 -12.03 7.66 10.56
N SER A 271 -13.20 8.09 10.08
CA SER A 271 -14.00 9.14 10.73
C SER A 271 -14.47 8.75 12.14
N ALA A 272 -14.69 7.45 12.41
CA ALA A 272 -15.10 6.96 13.72
C ALA A 272 -13.98 6.96 14.77
N MET A 273 -12.72 7.06 14.36
CA MET A 273 -11.54 7.05 15.23
C MET A 273 -11.30 8.41 15.90
N ASP A 274 -10.57 8.40 17.02
CA ASP A 274 -10.06 9.59 17.72
C ASP A 274 -8.55 9.77 17.52
N VAL A 275 -7.83 8.67 17.36
CA VAL A 275 -6.39 8.63 17.06
C VAL A 275 -6.12 7.41 16.17
N LEU A 276 -5.18 7.53 15.23
CA LEU A 276 -4.68 6.38 14.49
C LEU A 276 -3.32 5.97 15.03
N ALA A 277 -3.12 4.66 15.25
CA ALA A 277 -1.85 4.10 15.72
C ALA A 277 -1.33 3.03 14.75
N SER A 278 -0.09 3.20 14.28
CA SER A 278 0.60 2.27 13.38
C SER A 278 1.90 1.78 13.99
N PRO A 279 1.91 0.65 14.69
CA PRO A 279 3.11 0.11 15.33
C PRO A 279 4.01 -0.69 14.38
N SER A 280 3.79 -0.61 13.08
CA SER A 280 4.54 -1.33 12.04
C SER A 280 6.04 -1.08 12.19
N ALA A 281 6.82 -2.17 12.27
CA ALA A 281 8.26 -2.08 12.39
C ALA A 281 8.92 -1.53 11.14
N GLU A 282 8.33 -1.86 10.00
CA GLU A 282 8.85 -1.52 8.69
C GLU A 282 7.70 -1.22 7.73
N GLU A 283 7.84 -0.15 6.97
CA GLU A 283 6.92 0.26 5.92
C GLU A 283 7.69 0.61 4.64
N ALA A 284 7.03 0.47 3.51
CA ALA A 284 7.53 1.00 2.24
C ALA A 284 7.09 2.45 2.01
N PHE A 285 5.95 2.84 2.59
CA PHE A 285 5.38 4.18 2.46
C PHE A 285 4.67 4.63 3.74
N GLY A 286 3.68 3.85 4.21
CA GLY A 286 2.87 4.19 5.38
C GLY A 286 1.50 4.77 5.01
N LEU A 287 0.79 4.17 4.06
CA LEU A 287 -0.52 4.63 3.58
C LEU A 287 -1.51 4.93 4.71
N ALA A 288 -1.69 4.01 5.67
CA ALA A 288 -2.63 4.19 6.77
C ALA A 288 -2.34 5.44 7.60
N VAL A 289 -1.06 5.80 7.78
CA VAL A 289 -0.64 7.03 8.46
C VAL A 289 -1.09 8.26 7.69
N VAL A 290 -0.84 8.29 6.37
CA VAL A 290 -1.23 9.41 5.51
C VAL A 290 -2.75 9.54 5.40
N GLU A 291 -3.48 8.43 5.35
CA GLU A 291 -4.94 8.36 5.36
C GLU A 291 -5.53 8.88 6.68
N GLY A 292 -4.93 8.50 7.82
CA GLY A 292 -5.28 9.05 9.13
C GLY A 292 -5.09 10.56 9.21
N LEU A 293 -3.98 11.07 8.66
CA LEU A 293 -3.73 12.51 8.55
C LEU A 293 -4.75 13.20 7.64
N ALA A 294 -5.17 12.57 6.55
CA ALA A 294 -6.21 13.13 5.68
C ALA A 294 -7.57 13.22 6.38
N ALA A 295 -7.85 12.33 7.35
CA ALA A 295 -9.01 12.42 8.23
C ALA A 295 -8.83 13.44 9.37
N GLY A 296 -7.70 14.16 9.42
CA GLY A 296 -7.38 15.10 10.48
C GLY A 296 -7.15 14.44 11.84
N LEU A 297 -6.79 13.15 11.87
CA LEU A 297 -6.48 12.43 13.10
C LEU A 297 -5.10 12.81 13.64
N PRO A 298 -4.93 12.87 14.96
CA PRO A 298 -3.62 12.61 15.56
C PRO A 298 -3.15 11.22 15.13
N VAL A 299 -1.85 11.08 14.79
CA VAL A 299 -1.29 9.82 14.33
C VAL A 299 -0.05 9.44 15.10
N LEU A 300 -0.03 8.21 15.64
CA LEU A 300 1.11 7.61 16.32
C LEU A 300 1.69 6.51 15.45
N TYR A 301 2.97 6.58 15.10
CA TYR A 301 3.57 5.60 14.18
C TYR A 301 4.98 5.18 14.62
N ALA A 302 5.37 3.95 14.33
CA ALA A 302 6.75 3.50 14.53
C ALA A 302 7.62 3.78 13.29
N SER A 303 7.10 3.46 12.10
CA SER A 303 7.77 3.68 10.81
C SER A 303 6.78 4.24 9.79
N CYS A 304 7.17 5.32 9.11
CA CYS A 304 6.41 5.91 8.01
C CYS A 304 7.34 6.68 7.06
N PRO A 305 7.89 6.04 6.00
CA PRO A 305 8.75 6.70 5.03
C PRO A 305 8.14 7.96 4.42
N ALA A 306 6.83 7.97 4.19
CA ALA A 306 6.15 9.16 3.67
C ALA A 306 6.35 10.42 4.54
N LEU A 307 6.51 10.28 5.85
CA LEU A 307 6.74 11.42 6.73
C LEU A 307 8.22 11.74 6.95
N GLN A 308 9.11 10.77 6.72
CA GLN A 308 10.56 10.98 6.86
C GLN A 308 11.11 11.94 5.81
N ASP A 309 10.45 12.03 4.65
CA ASP A 309 10.86 12.87 3.53
C ASP A 309 10.26 14.29 3.58
N LEU A 310 9.48 14.60 4.63
CA LEU A 310 8.81 15.89 4.82
C LEU A 310 9.27 16.55 6.12
N PRO A 311 9.26 17.89 6.19
CA PRO A 311 9.55 18.58 7.44
C PRO A 311 8.47 18.25 8.48
N PRO A 312 8.81 18.18 9.79
CA PRO A 312 7.85 17.88 10.84
C PRO A 312 6.63 18.81 10.87
N SER A 313 6.80 20.06 10.44
CA SER A 313 5.70 21.04 10.32
C SER A 313 4.64 20.64 9.29
N ALA A 314 4.95 19.79 8.32
CA ALA A 314 3.98 19.30 7.35
C ALA A 314 2.94 18.31 7.95
N ALA A 315 3.25 17.73 9.12
CA ALA A 315 2.37 16.79 9.82
C ALA A 315 2.41 17.01 11.36
N PRO A 316 1.94 18.16 11.86
CA PRO A 316 2.14 18.56 13.27
C PRO A 316 1.41 17.64 14.26
N THR A 317 0.40 16.89 13.84
CA THR A 317 -0.34 15.93 14.64
C THR A 317 0.21 14.49 14.54
N ALA A 318 1.30 14.28 13.79
CA ALA A 318 1.98 13.01 13.69
C ALA A 318 3.14 12.93 14.69
N ARG A 319 3.21 11.83 15.42
CA ARG A 319 4.28 11.58 16.41
C ARG A 319 4.85 10.19 16.20
N GLN A 320 6.16 10.10 16.04
CA GLN A 320 6.85 8.82 16.03
C GLN A 320 6.93 8.25 17.45
N VAL A 321 6.61 6.98 17.60
CA VAL A 321 6.67 6.23 18.85
C VAL A 321 7.65 5.08 18.71
N THR A 322 8.74 5.17 19.43
CA THR A 322 9.74 4.11 19.52
C THR A 322 9.51 3.32 20.82
N GLY A 323 9.42 1.98 20.70
CA GLY A 323 9.25 1.12 21.86
C GLY A 323 8.03 0.20 21.77
N GLY A 324 7.73 -0.44 22.92
CA GLY A 324 6.69 -1.46 23.06
C GLY A 324 5.34 -0.93 23.53
N PRO A 325 4.52 -1.80 24.14
CA PRO A 325 3.17 -1.47 24.60
C PRO A 325 3.09 -0.27 25.54
N ASP A 326 4.04 -0.15 26.49
CA ASP A 326 4.06 0.96 27.45
C ASP A 326 4.31 2.32 26.79
N ALA A 327 5.16 2.35 25.74
CA ALA A 327 5.42 3.58 24.99
C ALA A 327 4.17 4.03 24.23
N TYR A 328 3.45 3.08 23.61
CA TYR A 328 2.18 3.37 22.95
C TYR A 328 1.09 3.77 23.95
N ALA A 329 1.00 3.12 25.12
CA ALA A 329 0.05 3.49 26.16
C ALA A 329 0.27 4.94 26.62
N ARG A 330 1.50 5.31 26.94
CA ARG A 330 1.84 6.71 27.30
C ARG A 330 1.50 7.69 26.20
N ALA A 331 1.90 7.39 24.97
CA ALA A 331 1.63 8.26 23.82
C ALA A 331 0.14 8.45 23.55
N LEU A 332 -0.66 7.38 23.66
CA LEU A 332 -2.12 7.42 23.53
C LEU A 332 -2.77 8.25 24.66
N MET A 333 -2.29 8.09 25.89
CA MET A 333 -2.75 8.92 27.03
C MET A 333 -2.40 10.40 26.86
N ASP A 334 -1.23 10.71 26.30
CA ASP A 334 -0.84 12.10 26.04
C ASP A 334 -1.79 12.73 25.02
N VAL A 335 -2.09 12.03 23.92
CA VAL A 335 -3.06 12.51 22.90
C VAL A 335 -4.47 12.63 23.50
N HIS A 336 -4.91 11.65 24.30
CA HIS A 336 -6.22 11.72 24.95
C HIS A 336 -6.36 12.93 25.87
N ARG A 337 -5.32 13.22 26.69
CA ARG A 337 -5.30 14.38 27.62
C ARG A 337 -5.31 15.74 26.92
N GLN A 338 -4.79 15.81 25.70
CA GLN A 338 -4.87 17.04 24.88
C GLN A 338 -6.30 17.35 24.42
N GLY A 339 -7.20 16.35 24.50
CA GLY A 339 -8.57 16.50 24.07
C GLY A 339 -8.74 16.52 22.55
N PRO A 340 -9.99 16.64 22.05
CA PRO A 340 -10.26 16.68 20.63
C PRO A 340 -9.80 18.01 20.03
N GLY A 341 -8.80 17.94 19.15
CA GLY A 341 -8.36 19.07 18.33
C GLY A 341 -9.19 19.22 17.04
N PRO A 342 -8.98 20.33 16.30
CA PRO A 342 -9.62 20.53 15.01
C PRO A 342 -9.15 19.46 14.00
N ARG A 343 -10.10 18.89 13.27
CA ARG A 343 -9.86 17.89 12.23
C ARG A 343 -9.40 18.55 10.93
N THR A 344 -8.20 19.12 10.95
CA THR A 344 -7.61 19.80 9.79
C THR A 344 -6.75 18.84 9.00
N VAL A 345 -6.84 18.90 7.66
CA VAL A 345 -5.98 18.12 6.76
C VAL A 345 -4.60 18.80 6.69
N PRO A 346 -3.51 18.17 7.15
CA PRO A 346 -2.19 18.75 7.12
C PRO A 346 -1.57 18.74 5.72
N GLU A 347 -0.47 19.46 5.54
CA GLU A 347 0.26 19.56 4.28
C GLU A 347 0.74 18.19 3.78
N ALA A 348 1.24 17.34 4.66
CA ALA A 348 1.69 15.99 4.31
C ALA A 348 0.63 15.18 3.57
N ALA A 349 -0.63 15.20 4.03
CA ALA A 349 -1.71 14.50 3.34
C ALA A 349 -2.00 15.10 1.96
N ARG A 350 -1.97 16.43 1.82
CA ARG A 350 -2.15 17.11 0.52
C ARG A 350 -0.99 16.86 -0.43
N HIS A 351 0.23 16.73 0.10
CA HIS A 351 1.42 16.42 -0.68
C HIS A 351 1.28 15.07 -1.40
N TYR A 352 0.68 14.08 -0.76
CA TYR A 352 0.44 12.75 -1.31
C TYR A 352 -0.94 12.57 -1.94
N CYS A 353 -1.49 13.63 -2.56
CA CYS A 353 -2.73 13.51 -3.32
C CYS A 353 -2.52 12.63 -4.56
N ILE A 354 -3.47 11.71 -4.81
CA ILE A 354 -3.40 10.74 -5.92
C ILE A 354 -3.23 11.37 -7.29
N THR A 355 -3.79 12.55 -7.51
CA THR A 355 -3.65 13.27 -8.79
C THR A 355 -2.19 13.64 -9.11
N ARG A 356 -1.40 13.98 -8.08
CA ARG A 356 0.03 14.23 -8.23
C ARG A 356 0.81 12.95 -8.56
N SER A 357 0.47 11.86 -7.89
CA SER A 357 1.10 10.55 -8.16
C SER A 357 0.79 10.08 -9.57
N ALA A 358 -0.47 10.25 -10.03
CA ALA A 358 -0.88 9.92 -11.38
C ALA A 358 -0.14 10.79 -12.43
N ALA A 359 -0.01 12.09 -12.21
CA ALA A 359 0.73 12.98 -13.10
C ALA A 359 2.21 12.58 -13.23
N ARG A 360 2.89 12.32 -12.09
CA ARG A 360 4.29 11.83 -12.11
C ARG A 360 4.42 10.49 -12.83
N LEU A 361 3.46 9.57 -12.64
CA LEU A 361 3.48 8.29 -13.34
C LEU A 361 3.31 8.47 -14.85
N MET A 362 2.53 9.45 -15.30
CA MET A 362 2.40 9.80 -16.72
C MET A 362 3.72 10.28 -17.31
N ASP A 363 4.52 11.07 -16.58
CA ASP A 363 5.86 11.47 -17.01
C ASP A 363 6.78 10.23 -17.18
N VAL A 364 6.72 9.29 -16.24
CA VAL A 364 7.46 8.01 -16.35
C VAL A 364 7.00 7.21 -17.58
N TYR A 365 5.70 7.16 -17.87
CA TYR A 365 5.17 6.46 -19.04
C TYR A 365 5.63 7.13 -20.35
N ALA A 366 5.54 8.45 -20.42
CA ALA A 366 6.00 9.21 -21.58
C ALA A 366 7.50 8.96 -21.85
N ALA A 367 8.33 9.01 -20.80
CA ALA A 367 9.76 8.72 -20.92
C ALA A 367 10.04 7.25 -21.31
N ALA A 368 9.24 6.29 -20.82
CA ALA A 368 9.40 4.88 -21.15
C ALA A 368 9.03 4.57 -22.60
N VAL A 369 8.05 5.28 -23.17
CA VAL A 369 7.60 5.08 -24.56
C VAL A 369 8.52 5.78 -25.56
N SER A 370 8.95 7.02 -25.27
CA SER A 370 9.71 7.89 -26.20
C SER A 370 11.20 7.59 -26.28
N ARG A 371 11.81 6.92 -25.29
CA ARG A 371 13.26 6.66 -25.25
C ARG A 371 13.69 5.64 -26.32
N PRO A 372 14.53 6.00 -27.33
CA PRO A 372 15.18 5.01 -28.21
C PRO A 372 16.08 4.09 -27.37
N LEU A 373 16.32 2.88 -27.83
CA LEU A 373 17.34 2.03 -27.22
C LEU A 373 18.70 2.71 -27.41
N SER A 374 19.36 3.15 -26.34
CA SER A 374 20.79 3.41 -26.40
C SER A 374 21.47 2.10 -26.83
N ALA A 375 22.21 2.15 -27.94
CA ALA A 375 23.12 1.08 -28.34
C ALA A 375 24.02 0.72 -27.16
N PRO A 376 24.43 -0.56 -27.00
CA PRO A 376 25.40 -0.94 -25.98
C PRO A 376 26.64 -0.07 -26.21
N SER A 377 27.08 0.65 -25.16
CA SER A 377 28.32 1.41 -25.17
C SER A 377 29.47 0.56 -25.65
N GLN A 378 30.14 0.96 -26.73
CA GLN A 378 31.31 0.31 -27.32
C GLN A 378 32.57 0.48 -26.47
N GLU A 379 32.49 0.72 -25.17
CA GLU A 379 33.64 0.98 -24.29
C GLU A 379 34.26 -0.27 -23.64
N ALA A 380 34.02 -1.47 -24.18
CA ALA A 380 34.67 -2.70 -23.67
C ALA A 380 35.41 -3.49 -24.76
N ARG A 381 36.03 -2.81 -25.74
CA ARG A 381 36.91 -3.44 -26.72
C ARG A 381 38.15 -2.56 -26.98
N THR A 382 38.90 -2.23 -25.95
CA THR A 382 40.33 -1.84 -26.07
C THR A 382 40.95 -1.93 -24.67
N SER A 383 41.42 -3.08 -24.31
CA SER A 383 42.66 -3.34 -23.55
C SER A 383 42.87 -4.84 -23.46
#